data_d9dca2008a0da57ac5829a829295037a
#
_entry.id   d9dca2008a0da57ac5829a829295037a
#
_cell.length_a   1.000
_cell.length_b   1.000
_cell.length_c   1.000
_cell.angle_alpha   90.00
_cell.angle_beta   90.00
_cell.angle_gamma   90.00
#
_symmetry.space_group_name_H-M   'P 1'
#
loop_
_entity.id
_entity.type
_entity.pdbx_description
1 polymer ?
#
loop_
_entity_poly.entity_id
_entity_poly.type
_entity_poly.pdbx_seq_one_letter_code
_entity_poly.pdbx_strand_id
1 'polypeptide(L)'
;MSEQKNVLIGILGILLGLMVIIFPLISVFTVNAIAGVGIIFLGIWLIAHGFKSGSLAVGVASLILALFAIMLGIVFIADIKAFEFFSLLALYLVGLFLGLAGLTSLFSGRGLKEKTIGLLGILIGILFVIIGSYVNHPVVLAVIIGAFLIIAGIMEIFDMFGESKPEMSAGELKD
;
A
#
# COMPACT_ATOMS: atom_id res chain seq x y z
N MET A 1 13.68 24.17 -2.56
CA MET A 1 13.96 23.03 -3.46
C MET A 1 13.18 21.75 -3.10
N SER A 2 12.68 21.56 -1.88
CA SER A 2 11.83 20.43 -1.48
C SER A 2 10.40 20.55 -2.02
N GLU A 3 9.80 21.71 -1.93
CA GLU A 3 8.42 21.96 -2.37
C GLU A 3 8.15 21.64 -3.85
N GLN A 4 9.06 22.04 -4.75
CA GLN A 4 8.90 21.74 -6.18
C GLN A 4 9.03 20.24 -6.48
N LYS A 5 9.80 19.48 -5.67
CA LYS A 5 9.92 18.03 -5.84
C LYS A 5 8.64 17.31 -5.46
N ASN A 6 7.97 17.73 -4.39
CA ASN A 6 6.74 17.09 -3.91
C ASN A 6 5.57 17.31 -4.89
N VAL A 7 5.44 18.53 -5.46
CA VAL A 7 4.45 18.78 -6.53
C VAL A 7 4.72 17.91 -7.75
N LEU A 8 5.99 17.80 -8.16
CA LEU A 8 6.36 17.00 -9.32
C LEU A 8 6.03 15.51 -9.08
N ILE A 9 6.33 15.00 -7.88
CA ILE A 9 6.03 13.61 -7.48
C ILE A 9 4.51 13.38 -7.45
N GLY A 10 3.74 14.33 -6.90
CA GLY A 10 2.28 14.24 -6.86
C GLY A 10 1.66 14.25 -8.26
N ILE A 11 2.11 15.14 -9.15
CA ILE A 11 1.65 15.19 -10.55
C ILE A 11 2.02 13.90 -11.28
N LEU A 12 3.25 13.40 -11.11
CA LEU A 12 3.67 12.12 -11.69
C LEU A 12 2.82 10.96 -11.18
N GLY A 13 2.48 10.94 -9.90
CA GLY A 13 1.60 9.93 -9.30
C GLY A 13 0.22 9.94 -9.95
N ILE A 14 -0.37 11.11 -10.15
CA ILE A 14 -1.68 11.27 -10.81
C ILE A 14 -1.60 10.81 -12.27
N LEU A 15 -0.58 11.23 -13.02
CA LEU A 15 -0.40 10.84 -14.43
C LEU A 15 -0.19 9.33 -14.57
N LEU A 16 0.64 8.73 -13.71
CA LEU A 16 0.85 7.29 -13.68
C LEU A 16 -0.44 6.55 -13.33
N GLY A 17 -1.20 7.02 -12.36
CA GLY A 17 -2.48 6.43 -11.99
C GLY A 17 -3.49 6.46 -13.15
N LEU A 18 -3.53 7.55 -13.90
CA LEU A 18 -4.36 7.69 -15.09
C LEU A 18 -3.91 6.72 -16.21
N MET A 19 -2.60 6.61 -16.45
CA MET A 19 -2.05 5.64 -17.40
C MET A 19 -2.39 4.20 -17.05
N VAL A 20 -2.34 3.86 -15.76
CA VAL A 20 -2.70 2.52 -15.27
C VAL A 20 -4.15 2.19 -15.59
N ILE A 21 -5.07 3.14 -15.40
CA ILE A 21 -6.51 2.96 -15.69
C ILE A 21 -6.76 2.84 -17.19
N ILE A 22 -6.06 3.61 -18.01
CA ILE A 22 -6.24 3.60 -19.48
C ILE A 22 -5.68 2.34 -20.11
N PHE A 23 -4.57 1.80 -19.59
CA PHE A 23 -3.90 0.60 -20.11
C PHE A 23 -3.90 -0.55 -19.09
N PRO A 24 -5.07 -1.13 -18.75
CA PRO A 24 -5.19 -2.04 -17.61
C PRO A 24 -4.34 -3.30 -17.75
N LEU A 25 -4.31 -3.93 -18.93
CA LEU A 25 -3.57 -5.18 -19.15
C LEU A 25 -2.06 -4.98 -19.01
N ILE A 26 -1.51 -3.95 -19.66
CA ILE A 26 -0.07 -3.67 -19.61
C ILE A 26 0.33 -3.27 -18.19
N SER A 27 -0.50 -2.46 -17.53
CA SER A 27 -0.22 -1.95 -16.19
C SER A 27 -0.23 -3.07 -15.15
N VAL A 28 -1.23 -3.95 -15.16
CA VAL A 28 -1.31 -5.07 -14.23
C VAL A 28 -0.15 -6.03 -14.44
N PHE A 29 0.21 -6.33 -15.70
CA PHE A 29 1.38 -7.16 -16.00
C PHE A 29 2.68 -6.53 -15.50
N THR A 30 2.85 -5.23 -15.69
CA THR A 30 4.03 -4.48 -15.24
C THR A 30 4.12 -4.47 -13.69
N VAL A 31 3.01 -4.19 -13.01
CA VAL A 31 2.95 -4.20 -11.54
C VAL A 31 3.25 -5.60 -11.00
N ASN A 32 2.71 -6.64 -11.64
CA ASN A 32 2.99 -8.02 -11.28
C ASN A 32 4.51 -8.34 -11.40
N ALA A 33 5.13 -7.97 -12.51
CA ALA A 33 6.55 -8.19 -12.72
C ALA A 33 7.40 -7.42 -11.69
N ILE A 34 7.08 -6.16 -11.42
CA ILE A 34 7.77 -5.34 -10.40
C ILE A 34 7.59 -5.96 -9.01
N ALA A 35 6.38 -6.39 -8.66
CA ALA A 35 6.11 -7.05 -7.38
C ALA A 35 6.93 -8.35 -7.25
N GLY A 36 6.96 -9.18 -8.29
CA GLY A 36 7.75 -10.41 -8.31
C GLY A 36 9.24 -10.16 -8.12
N VAL A 37 9.81 -9.19 -8.86
CA VAL A 37 11.22 -8.78 -8.70
C VAL A 37 11.48 -8.24 -7.29
N GLY A 38 10.56 -7.43 -6.74
CA GLY A 38 10.67 -6.90 -5.38
C GLY A 38 10.68 -8.00 -4.32
N ILE A 39 9.84 -9.02 -4.47
CA ILE A 39 9.80 -10.18 -3.56
C ILE A 39 11.10 -11.01 -3.67
N ILE A 40 11.64 -11.21 -4.87
CA ILE A 40 12.94 -11.87 -5.07
C ILE A 40 14.04 -11.09 -4.36
N PHE A 41 14.07 -9.77 -4.54
CA PHE A 41 15.05 -8.91 -3.89
C PHE A 41 14.94 -8.99 -2.36
N LEU A 42 13.72 -9.01 -1.82
CA LEU A 42 13.46 -9.19 -0.40
C LEU A 42 13.98 -10.55 0.09
N GLY A 43 13.82 -11.62 -0.69
CA GLY A 43 14.39 -12.93 -0.40
C GLY A 43 15.92 -12.91 -0.32
N ILE A 44 16.58 -12.26 -1.29
CA ILE A 44 18.04 -12.09 -1.28
C ILE A 44 18.49 -11.28 -0.07
N TRP A 45 17.75 -10.23 0.28
CA TRP A 45 18.03 -9.39 1.44
C TRP A 45 17.89 -10.19 2.76
N LEU A 46 16.89 -11.07 2.87
CA LEU A 46 16.69 -11.96 4.02
C LEU A 46 17.87 -12.92 4.22
N ILE A 47 18.43 -13.46 3.13
CA ILE A 47 19.65 -14.29 3.19
C ILE A 47 20.80 -13.48 3.81
N ALA A 48 21.06 -12.29 3.25
CA ALA A 48 22.16 -11.44 3.71
C ALA A 48 22.00 -11.02 5.19
N HIS A 49 20.76 -10.78 5.65
CA HIS A 49 20.45 -10.41 7.03
C HIS A 49 20.53 -11.60 7.98
N GLY A 50 20.06 -12.78 7.56
CA GLY A 50 20.08 -14.01 8.36
C GLY A 50 21.50 -14.43 8.76
N PHE A 51 22.46 -14.29 7.84
CA PHE A 51 23.87 -14.60 8.13
C PHE A 51 24.53 -13.61 9.11
N LYS A 52 24.01 -12.41 9.26
CA LYS A 52 24.54 -11.40 10.19
C LYS A 52 24.04 -11.56 11.63
N SER A 53 23.01 -12.36 11.86
CA SER A 53 22.33 -12.43 13.17
C SER A 53 23.10 -13.16 14.26
N GLY A 54 24.18 -13.85 13.92
CA GLY A 54 25.00 -14.62 14.89
C GLY A 54 24.30 -15.81 15.54
N SER A 55 23.01 -16.03 15.28
CA SER A 55 22.23 -17.15 15.81
C SER A 55 21.89 -18.14 14.69
N LEU A 56 22.25 -19.38 14.89
CA LEU A 56 22.03 -20.46 13.91
C LEU A 56 20.52 -20.66 13.62
N ALA A 57 19.67 -20.54 14.63
CA ALA A 57 18.22 -20.66 14.48
C ALA A 57 17.64 -19.52 13.61
N VAL A 58 18.08 -18.30 13.82
CA VAL A 58 17.66 -17.14 13.02
C VAL A 58 18.19 -17.26 11.58
N GLY A 59 19.43 -17.72 11.41
CA GLY A 59 20.01 -17.94 10.08
C GLY A 59 19.21 -18.97 9.26
N VAL A 60 18.87 -20.13 9.87
CA VAL A 60 18.07 -21.17 9.21
C VAL A 60 16.65 -20.68 8.88
N ALA A 61 15.99 -20.01 9.82
CA ALA A 61 14.66 -19.46 9.60
C ALA A 61 14.66 -18.42 8.46
N SER A 62 15.65 -17.54 8.43
CA SER A 62 15.82 -16.53 7.37
C SER A 62 16.07 -17.18 6.01
N LEU A 63 16.84 -18.28 5.97
CA LEU A 63 17.12 -19.01 4.72
C LEU A 63 15.83 -19.66 4.17
N ILE A 64 15.03 -20.29 5.04
CA ILE A 64 13.75 -20.88 4.65
C ILE A 64 12.81 -19.81 4.11
N LEU A 65 12.65 -18.69 4.85
CA LEU A 65 11.82 -17.57 4.42
C LEU A 65 12.30 -16.96 3.09
N ALA A 66 13.62 -16.87 2.92
CA ALA A 66 14.21 -16.34 1.69
C ALA A 66 13.91 -17.24 0.49
N LEU A 67 14.02 -18.56 0.66
CA LEU A 67 13.67 -19.51 -0.40
C LEU A 67 12.18 -19.40 -0.77
N PHE A 68 11.28 -19.31 0.22
CA PHE A 68 9.86 -19.09 -0.04
C PHE A 68 9.63 -17.75 -0.77
N ALA A 69 10.28 -16.67 -0.35
CA ALA A 69 10.15 -15.37 -1.02
C ALA A 69 10.64 -15.43 -2.47
N ILE A 70 11.80 -16.03 -2.74
CA ILE A 70 12.32 -16.16 -4.10
C ILE A 70 11.38 -17.02 -4.96
N MET A 71 10.92 -18.16 -4.46
CA MET A 71 9.95 -19.00 -5.18
C MET A 71 8.66 -18.24 -5.49
N LEU A 72 8.11 -17.53 -4.51
CA LEU A 72 6.90 -16.73 -4.68
C LEU A 72 7.10 -15.62 -5.71
N GLY A 73 8.24 -14.93 -5.69
CA GLY A 73 8.57 -13.89 -6.66
C GLY A 73 8.70 -14.43 -8.08
N ILE A 74 9.30 -15.62 -8.26
CA ILE A 74 9.36 -16.31 -9.56
C ILE A 74 7.96 -16.68 -10.04
N VAL A 75 7.10 -17.21 -9.15
CA VAL A 75 5.72 -17.57 -9.49
C VAL A 75 4.93 -16.33 -9.91
N PHE A 76 5.12 -15.18 -9.26
CA PHE A 76 4.47 -13.93 -9.66
C PHE A 76 4.87 -13.51 -11.08
N ILE A 77 6.16 -13.59 -11.42
CA ILE A 77 6.64 -13.22 -12.75
C ILE A 77 6.12 -14.22 -13.82
N ALA A 78 6.03 -15.49 -13.45
CA ALA A 78 5.65 -16.56 -14.38
C ALA A 78 4.14 -16.65 -14.63
N ASP A 79 3.32 -16.34 -13.62
CA ASP A 79 1.86 -16.50 -13.69
C ASP A 79 1.12 -15.33 -13.03
N ILE A 80 0.43 -14.56 -13.86
CA ILE A 80 -0.39 -13.42 -13.42
C ILE A 80 -1.55 -13.85 -12.49
N LYS A 81 -2.04 -15.10 -12.63
CA LYS A 81 -3.11 -15.61 -11.77
C LYS A 81 -2.67 -15.75 -10.32
N ALA A 82 -1.39 -16.04 -10.08
CA ALA A 82 -0.84 -16.03 -8.73
C ALA A 82 -0.93 -14.62 -8.12
N PHE A 83 -0.58 -13.60 -8.87
CA PHE A 83 -0.70 -12.21 -8.43
C PHE A 83 -2.16 -11.81 -8.17
N GLU A 84 -3.08 -12.18 -9.06
CA GLU A 84 -4.53 -11.96 -8.87
C GLU A 84 -5.03 -12.63 -7.59
N PHE A 85 -4.65 -13.88 -7.33
CA PHE A 85 -5.01 -14.61 -6.11
C PHE A 85 -4.50 -13.92 -4.85
N PHE A 86 -3.22 -13.54 -4.82
CA PHE A 86 -2.65 -12.83 -3.67
C PHE A 86 -3.23 -11.44 -3.48
N SER A 87 -3.56 -10.74 -4.56
CA SER A 87 -4.24 -9.44 -4.52
C SER A 87 -5.65 -9.57 -3.93
N LEU A 88 -6.39 -10.61 -4.31
CA LEU A 88 -7.70 -10.95 -3.75
C LEU A 88 -7.57 -11.22 -2.24
N LEU A 89 -6.63 -12.06 -1.85
CA LEU A 89 -6.39 -12.40 -0.44
C LEU A 89 -6.04 -11.14 0.36
N ALA A 90 -5.15 -10.28 -0.17
CA ALA A 90 -4.76 -9.04 0.48
C ALA A 90 -5.96 -8.09 0.66
N LEU A 91 -6.81 -7.93 -0.35
CA LEU A 91 -8.00 -7.09 -0.26
C LEU A 91 -9.00 -7.62 0.77
N TYR A 92 -9.21 -8.94 0.83
CA TYR A 92 -10.05 -9.54 1.85
C TYR A 92 -9.50 -9.35 3.25
N LEU A 93 -8.20 -9.55 3.45
CA LEU A 93 -7.56 -9.34 4.76
C LEU A 93 -7.64 -7.88 5.19
N VAL A 94 -7.31 -6.95 4.30
CA VAL A 94 -7.41 -5.51 4.58
C VAL A 94 -8.85 -5.13 4.89
N GLY A 95 -9.82 -5.60 4.11
CA GLY A 95 -11.24 -5.36 4.35
C GLY A 95 -11.70 -5.90 5.69
N LEU A 96 -11.29 -7.13 6.04
CA LEU A 96 -11.59 -7.74 7.33
C LEU A 96 -10.99 -6.95 8.49
N PHE A 97 -9.71 -6.59 8.42
CA PHE A 97 -9.04 -5.82 9.48
C PHE A 97 -9.65 -4.43 9.65
N LEU A 98 -9.95 -3.74 8.54
CA LEU A 98 -10.65 -2.44 8.59
C LEU A 98 -12.05 -2.56 9.19
N GLY A 99 -12.79 -3.60 8.80
CA GLY A 99 -14.11 -3.89 9.36
C GLY A 99 -14.05 -4.16 10.87
N LEU A 100 -13.11 -5.00 11.32
CA LEU A 100 -12.91 -5.30 12.74
C LEU A 100 -12.42 -4.07 13.52
N ALA A 101 -11.50 -3.29 12.98
CA ALA A 101 -11.04 -2.04 13.59
C ALA A 101 -12.19 -1.01 13.67
N GLY A 102 -13.01 -0.92 12.61
CA GLY A 102 -14.20 -0.10 12.61
C GLY A 102 -15.22 -0.53 13.66
N LEU A 103 -15.43 -1.85 13.80
CA LEU A 103 -16.34 -2.42 14.79
C LEU A 103 -15.87 -2.13 16.23
N THR A 104 -14.57 -2.34 16.50
CA THR A 104 -13.98 -1.98 17.80
C THR A 104 -14.11 -0.50 18.11
N SER A 105 -13.85 0.38 17.13
CA SER A 105 -14.02 1.83 17.29
C SER A 105 -15.48 2.22 17.55
N LEU A 106 -16.44 1.54 16.92
CA LEU A 106 -17.86 1.77 17.12
C LEU A 106 -18.33 1.42 18.53
N PHE A 107 -17.86 0.28 19.07
CA PHE A 107 -18.27 -0.21 20.41
C PHE A 107 -17.46 0.43 21.55
N SER A 108 -16.19 0.70 21.37
CA SER A 108 -15.30 1.29 22.38
C SER A 108 -15.30 2.81 22.38
N GLY A 109 -15.74 3.43 21.30
CA GLY A 109 -15.73 4.88 21.09
C GLY A 109 -16.70 5.60 22.03
N ARG A 110 -16.17 6.53 22.84
CA ARG A 110 -16.96 7.35 23.79
C ARG A 110 -17.51 8.63 23.16
N GLY A 111 -17.06 9.00 21.95
CA GLY A 111 -17.46 10.23 21.26
C GLY A 111 -18.14 9.97 19.91
N LEU A 112 -18.91 10.98 19.44
CA LEU A 112 -19.53 10.91 18.11
C LEU A 112 -18.50 10.76 16.99
N LYS A 113 -17.33 11.41 17.11
CA LYS A 113 -16.25 11.31 16.14
C LYS A 113 -15.70 9.89 16.00
N GLU A 114 -15.49 9.20 17.13
CA GLU A 114 -14.97 7.81 17.14
C GLU A 114 -15.98 6.85 16.53
N LYS A 115 -17.26 7.02 16.80
CA LYS A 115 -18.33 6.21 16.21
C LYS A 115 -18.45 6.44 14.70
N THR A 116 -18.30 7.67 14.23
CA THR A 116 -18.30 7.99 12.80
C THR A 116 -17.10 7.34 12.08
N ILE A 117 -15.91 7.40 12.67
CA ILE A 117 -14.71 6.74 12.15
C ILE A 117 -14.91 5.22 12.12
N GLY A 118 -15.51 4.65 13.18
CA GLY A 118 -15.83 3.22 13.23
C GLY A 118 -16.80 2.79 12.13
N LEU A 119 -17.84 3.57 11.88
CA LEU A 119 -18.80 3.32 10.81
C LEU A 119 -18.15 3.39 9.43
N LEU A 120 -17.33 4.42 9.21
CA LEU A 120 -16.54 4.54 7.96
C LEU A 120 -15.60 3.36 7.77
N GLY A 121 -14.92 2.90 8.81
CA GLY A 121 -14.05 1.73 8.77
C GLY A 121 -14.80 0.46 8.34
N ILE A 122 -16.00 0.24 8.86
CA ILE A 122 -16.86 -0.88 8.46
C ILE A 122 -17.29 -0.75 7.00
N LEU A 123 -17.76 0.42 6.59
CA LEU A 123 -18.17 0.66 5.19
C LEU A 123 -17.03 0.43 4.21
N ILE A 124 -15.84 0.97 4.51
CA ILE A 124 -14.65 0.76 3.69
C ILE A 124 -14.24 -0.71 3.70
N GLY A 125 -14.29 -1.39 4.85
CA GLY A 125 -14.00 -2.82 4.96
C GLY A 125 -14.91 -3.67 4.07
N ILE A 126 -16.21 -3.42 4.07
CA ILE A 126 -17.18 -4.09 3.19
C ILE A 126 -16.88 -3.76 1.73
N LEU A 127 -16.57 -2.52 1.41
CA LEU A 127 -16.22 -2.11 0.05
C LEU A 127 -15.00 -2.87 -0.47
N PHE A 128 -13.95 -3.05 0.36
CA PHE A 128 -12.75 -3.83 0.00
C PHE A 128 -13.08 -5.30 -0.27
N VAL A 129 -13.97 -5.90 0.51
CA VAL A 129 -14.42 -7.29 0.27
C VAL A 129 -15.19 -7.40 -1.04
N ILE A 130 -16.09 -6.46 -1.33
CA ILE A 130 -16.84 -6.43 -2.59
C ILE A 130 -15.88 -6.27 -3.78
N ILE A 131 -14.97 -5.29 -3.72
CA ILE A 131 -13.97 -5.05 -4.76
C ILE A 131 -13.08 -6.29 -4.94
N GLY A 132 -12.67 -6.94 -3.85
CA GLY A 132 -11.88 -8.18 -3.88
C GLY A 132 -12.54 -9.28 -4.71
N SER A 133 -13.87 -9.39 -4.69
CA SER A 133 -14.60 -10.39 -5.47
C SER A 133 -14.50 -10.19 -6.99
N TYR A 134 -14.13 -9.00 -7.44
CA TYR A 134 -13.97 -8.64 -8.86
C TYR A 134 -12.51 -8.54 -9.32
N VAL A 135 -11.55 -8.85 -8.47
CA VAL A 135 -10.09 -8.74 -8.76
C VAL A 135 -9.64 -9.62 -9.93
N ASN A 136 -10.38 -10.71 -10.23
CA ASN A 136 -10.09 -11.56 -11.39
C ASN A 136 -10.22 -10.84 -12.75
N HIS A 137 -10.74 -9.62 -12.77
CA HIS A 137 -10.77 -8.79 -13.97
C HIS A 137 -9.59 -7.79 -13.92
N PRO A 138 -8.66 -7.84 -14.89
CA PRO A 138 -7.50 -6.94 -14.94
C PRO A 138 -7.87 -5.46 -14.88
N VAL A 139 -9.03 -5.10 -15.42
CA VAL A 139 -9.55 -3.73 -15.39
C VAL A 139 -9.82 -3.28 -13.94
N VAL A 140 -10.39 -4.16 -13.11
CA VAL A 140 -10.69 -3.82 -11.70
C VAL A 140 -9.40 -3.60 -10.91
N LEU A 141 -8.41 -4.48 -11.09
CA LEU A 141 -7.08 -4.32 -10.50
C LEU A 141 -6.42 -3.00 -10.93
N ALA A 142 -6.46 -2.69 -12.23
CA ALA A 142 -5.90 -1.45 -12.75
C ALA A 142 -6.60 -0.22 -12.15
N VAL A 143 -7.94 -0.25 -12.01
CA VAL A 143 -8.69 0.85 -11.38
C VAL A 143 -8.29 1.02 -9.92
N ILE A 144 -8.13 -0.06 -9.16
CA ILE A 144 -7.71 0.00 -7.76
C ILE A 144 -6.31 0.60 -7.64
N ILE A 145 -5.35 0.08 -8.41
CA ILE A 145 -3.95 0.55 -8.40
C ILE A 145 -3.88 2.01 -8.86
N GLY A 146 -4.57 2.33 -9.95
CA GLY A 146 -4.60 3.69 -10.50
C GLY A 146 -5.27 4.69 -9.55
N ALA A 147 -6.39 4.33 -8.93
CA ALA A 147 -7.06 5.16 -7.94
C ALA A 147 -6.15 5.41 -6.72
N PHE A 148 -5.46 4.37 -6.24
CA PHE A 148 -4.50 4.51 -5.14
C PHE A 148 -3.36 5.47 -5.50
N LEU A 149 -2.79 5.36 -6.70
CA LEU A 149 -1.74 6.27 -7.18
C LEU A 149 -2.23 7.72 -7.32
N ILE A 150 -3.47 7.90 -7.81
CA ILE A 150 -4.08 9.24 -7.93
C ILE A 150 -4.29 9.84 -6.53
N ILE A 151 -4.86 9.08 -5.60
CA ILE A 151 -5.09 9.54 -4.22
C ILE A 151 -3.76 9.87 -3.55
N ALA A 152 -2.75 9.00 -3.66
CA ALA A 152 -1.43 9.25 -3.11
C ALA A 152 -0.78 10.49 -3.72
N GLY A 153 -0.89 10.68 -5.04
CA GLY A 153 -0.40 11.88 -5.72
C GLY A 153 -1.12 13.16 -5.29
N ILE A 154 -2.42 13.09 -5.09
CA ILE A 154 -3.21 14.21 -4.56
C ILE A 154 -2.79 14.54 -3.12
N MET A 155 -2.63 13.54 -2.26
CA MET A 155 -2.19 13.73 -0.87
C MET A 155 -0.81 14.37 -0.80
N GLU A 156 0.13 13.94 -1.64
CA GLU A 156 1.48 14.53 -1.73
C GLU A 156 1.42 16.04 -2.09
N ILE A 157 0.49 16.42 -2.97
CA ILE A 157 0.28 17.84 -3.30
C ILE A 157 -0.34 18.60 -2.10
N PHE A 158 -1.31 17.99 -1.40
CA PHE A 158 -1.98 18.64 -0.27
C PHE A 158 -1.09 18.78 0.98
N ASP A 159 -0.23 17.81 1.28
CA ASP A 159 0.73 17.90 2.40
C ASP A 159 1.62 19.14 2.26
N MET A 160 1.93 19.54 1.04
CA MET A 160 2.67 20.76 0.75
C MET A 160 1.95 22.04 1.16
N PHE A 161 0.61 22.08 1.00
CA PHE A 161 -0.20 23.24 1.42
C PHE A 161 -0.44 23.29 2.94
N GLY A 162 -0.23 22.15 3.64
CA GLY A 162 -0.36 22.05 5.10
C GLY A 162 0.86 22.51 5.88
N GLU A 163 2.07 22.36 5.32
CA GLU A 163 3.34 22.76 5.99
C GLU A 163 3.68 24.24 5.87
N SER A 164 2.99 25.02 5.05
CA SER A 164 3.21 26.46 4.92
C SER A 164 2.55 27.30 6.02
N LYS A 165 2.29 26.77 7.22
CA LYS A 165 2.04 27.61 8.38
C LYS A 165 3.38 28.20 8.84
N PRO A 166 3.58 29.54 8.75
CA PRO A 166 4.75 30.14 9.34
C PRO A 166 4.72 29.85 10.84
N GLU A 167 5.80 29.26 11.36
CA GLU A 167 6.09 29.35 12.78
C GLU A 167 6.12 30.84 13.13
N MET A 168 5.03 31.32 13.70
CA MET A 168 5.01 32.63 14.34
C MET A 168 6.03 32.53 15.48
N SER A 169 7.20 33.09 15.19
CA SER A 169 8.31 33.24 16.11
C SER A 169 7.79 33.72 17.46
N ALA A 170 7.88 32.85 18.47
CA ALA A 170 7.65 33.16 19.87
C ALA A 170 8.73 34.11 20.43
N GLY A 171 9.33 34.93 19.56
CA GLY A 171 10.45 35.86 19.88
C GLY A 171 10.02 37.32 20.10
N GLU A 172 8.76 37.71 19.90
CA GLU A 172 8.34 39.12 19.97
C GLU A 172 7.43 39.46 21.18
N LEU A 173 7.56 38.75 22.30
CA LEU A 173 6.93 39.13 23.57
C LEU A 173 7.94 39.26 24.67
N LYS A 174 9.01 40.01 24.43
CA LYS A 174 9.91 40.57 25.48
C LYS A 174 10.40 41.92 25.03
N ASP A 175 9.59 42.96 25.24
CA ASP A 175 9.96 44.32 25.57
C ASP A 175 8.81 45.01 26.32
#